data_4f2499044413da5c59bff507ec912d8a
#
_entry.id   4f2499044413da5c59bff507ec912d8a
#
_cell.length_a   1.000
_cell.length_b   1.000
_cell.length_c   1.000
_cell.angle_alpha   90.00
_cell.angle_beta   90.00
_cell.angle_gamma   90.00
#
_symmetry.space_group_name_H-M   'P 1'
#
loop_
_entity.id
_entity.type
_entity.pdbx_description
1 polymer ?
#
loop_
_entity_poly.entity_id
_entity_poly.type
_entity_poly.pdbx_seq_one_letter_code
_entity_poly.pdbx_strand_id
1 'polypeptide(L)'
;MISPPSPQVPLLKKEDFVPFCKSLDHPEGLAFDREGQLWAGGELGQIYCISPGGEPTEVTRLGGFCLGLTFSAAQELWVCNSGLHSLMCVDRSGRVLRSIDTAPGSTRLMTPNFSVFDHDGNLYFSDSGLWDRANGCIYRLRPSGVVDYFAGLFAFANGLALSADDHFLFVAESQRDCVQRIEILSNGAAGDVEMYAQDLSRIPDGLALDAAGNLYVTCYATDCIYRVTPDRAVTLLAWDPEGTRIARPTNAAFGGTHFDDLYIANLGRWHIGRVHLGVAGQRLVNLT
;
A
#
# COMPACT_ATOMS: atom_id res chain seq x y z
N MET A 1 21.84 15.98 -3.70
CA MET A 1 21.78 14.75 -4.54
C MET A 1 21.47 13.59 -3.61
N ILE A 2 20.39 12.88 -3.87
CA ILE A 2 20.01 11.68 -3.12
C ILE A 2 21.02 10.60 -3.52
N SER A 3 21.69 9.98 -2.54
CA SER A 3 22.66 8.90 -2.83
C SER A 3 21.92 7.76 -3.54
N PRO A 4 22.54 7.17 -4.60
CA PRO A 4 21.92 6.04 -5.26
C PRO A 4 21.74 4.90 -4.25
N PRO A 5 20.72 4.04 -4.47
CA PRO A 5 20.65 2.78 -3.75
C PRO A 5 21.98 2.06 -3.90
N SER A 6 22.33 1.20 -2.92
CA SER A 6 23.52 0.32 -2.96
C SER A 6 23.86 -0.11 -4.39
N PRO A 7 25.11 -0.31 -4.82
CA PRO A 7 25.54 -0.39 -6.23
C PRO A 7 25.04 -1.63 -6.98
N GLN A 8 23.75 -1.93 -6.87
CA GLN A 8 23.08 -2.98 -7.63
C GLN A 8 22.65 -2.44 -9.00
N VAL A 9 22.85 -3.26 -10.02
CA VAL A 9 22.25 -2.99 -11.34
C VAL A 9 20.77 -3.36 -11.26
N PRO A 10 19.84 -2.46 -11.62
CA PRO A 10 18.42 -2.77 -11.62
C PRO A 10 18.09 -3.92 -12.57
N LEU A 11 17.13 -4.77 -12.19
CA LEU A 11 16.65 -5.87 -13.04
C LEU A 11 15.87 -5.35 -14.26
N LEU A 12 15.13 -4.26 -14.08
CA LEU A 12 14.32 -3.60 -15.10
C LEU A 12 14.83 -2.19 -15.34
N LYS A 13 14.65 -1.72 -16.56
CA LYS A 13 14.95 -0.33 -16.92
C LYS A 13 13.74 0.54 -16.63
N LYS A 14 13.95 1.84 -16.37
CA LYS A 14 12.83 2.79 -16.19
C LYS A 14 11.93 2.86 -17.43
N GLU A 15 12.45 2.60 -18.63
CA GLU A 15 11.72 2.58 -19.89
C GLU A 15 10.69 1.45 -19.97
N ASP A 16 10.87 0.36 -19.19
CA ASP A 16 9.91 -0.73 -19.10
C ASP A 16 8.61 -0.29 -18.39
N PHE A 17 8.69 0.81 -17.60
CA PHE A 17 7.55 1.41 -16.93
C PHE A 17 6.84 2.40 -17.86
N VAL A 18 5.66 2.02 -18.31
CA VAL A 18 4.85 2.86 -19.19
C VAL A 18 3.79 3.63 -18.39
N PRO A 19 3.55 4.92 -18.67
CA PRO A 19 2.44 5.64 -18.04
C PRO A 19 1.11 4.98 -18.42
N PHE A 20 0.32 4.59 -17.41
CA PHE A 20 -0.99 3.97 -17.59
C PHE A 20 -2.11 5.02 -17.48
N CYS A 21 -2.12 5.81 -16.42
CA CYS A 21 -3.10 6.87 -16.20
C CYS A 21 -2.39 8.16 -15.81
N LYS A 22 -2.88 9.29 -16.32
CA LYS A 22 -2.32 10.64 -16.09
C LYS A 22 -3.42 11.59 -15.63
N SER A 23 -3.02 12.80 -15.23
CA SER A 23 -3.94 13.86 -14.84
C SER A 23 -4.74 13.56 -13.59
N LEU A 24 -4.16 12.77 -12.68
CA LEU A 24 -4.66 12.57 -11.33
C LEU A 24 -4.09 13.66 -10.40
N ASP A 25 -4.75 13.90 -9.28
CA ASP A 25 -4.21 14.77 -8.23
C ASP A 25 -3.45 13.91 -7.21
N HIS A 26 -2.12 13.93 -7.26
CA HIS A 26 -1.23 13.24 -6.31
C HIS A 26 -1.70 11.83 -5.94
N PRO A 27 -1.78 10.89 -6.92
CA PRO A 27 -2.25 9.54 -6.65
C PRO A 27 -1.30 8.84 -5.68
N GLU A 28 -1.86 8.31 -4.61
CA GLU A 28 -1.08 7.72 -3.53
C GLU A 28 -1.43 6.24 -3.33
N GLY A 29 -2.68 5.90 -2.95
CA GLY A 29 -3.12 4.53 -2.80
C GLY A 29 -3.72 3.95 -4.08
N LEU A 30 -3.54 2.65 -4.29
CA LEU A 30 -4.07 1.88 -5.41
C LEU A 30 -4.81 0.63 -4.94
N ALA A 31 -5.96 0.33 -5.52
CA ALA A 31 -6.65 -0.94 -5.32
C ALA A 31 -7.40 -1.36 -6.60
N PHE A 32 -7.36 -2.65 -6.94
CA PHE A 32 -8.22 -3.20 -7.99
C PHE A 32 -9.53 -3.72 -7.39
N ASP A 33 -10.64 -3.44 -8.07
CA ASP A 33 -11.92 -4.08 -7.79
C ASP A 33 -12.05 -5.42 -8.55
N ARG A 34 -13.13 -6.15 -8.27
CA ARG A 34 -13.39 -7.46 -8.89
C ARG A 34 -13.63 -7.39 -10.41
N GLU A 35 -14.07 -6.25 -10.92
CA GLU A 35 -14.26 -6.01 -12.35
C GLU A 35 -12.95 -5.61 -13.07
N GLY A 36 -11.84 -5.53 -12.35
CA GLY A 36 -10.52 -5.17 -12.90
C GLY A 36 -10.35 -3.68 -13.16
N GLN A 37 -11.20 -2.83 -12.56
CA GLN A 37 -11.00 -1.39 -12.56
C GLN A 37 -10.00 -1.01 -11.46
N LEU A 38 -9.10 -0.09 -11.75
CA LEU A 38 -8.15 0.43 -10.78
C LEU A 38 -8.74 1.65 -10.07
N TRP A 39 -8.63 1.67 -8.75
CA TRP A 39 -9.06 2.80 -7.93
C TRP A 39 -7.86 3.49 -7.32
N ALA A 40 -7.91 4.82 -7.23
CA ALA A 40 -6.83 5.63 -6.67
C ALA A 40 -7.38 6.75 -5.77
N GLY A 41 -6.64 7.10 -4.74
CA GLY A 41 -6.89 8.27 -3.89
C GLY A 41 -6.09 9.49 -4.34
N GLY A 42 -6.52 10.68 -3.95
CA GLY A 42 -5.84 11.94 -4.23
C GLY A 42 -5.68 12.84 -3.00
N GLU A 43 -4.83 13.87 -3.11
CA GLU A 43 -4.44 14.76 -1.99
C GLU A 43 -5.60 15.61 -1.46
N LEU A 44 -6.55 16.00 -2.33
CA LEU A 44 -7.73 16.76 -1.93
C LEU A 44 -8.96 15.87 -1.66
N GLY A 45 -8.73 14.58 -1.41
CA GLY A 45 -9.75 13.62 -1.06
C GLY A 45 -10.49 13.02 -2.24
N GLN A 46 -9.98 13.18 -3.46
CA GLN A 46 -10.58 12.53 -4.63
C GLN A 46 -10.46 11.01 -4.50
N ILE A 47 -11.50 10.34 -4.97
CA ILE A 47 -11.50 8.91 -5.24
C ILE A 47 -11.78 8.73 -6.73
N TYR A 48 -10.78 8.19 -7.43
CA TYR A 48 -10.86 7.92 -8.85
C TYR A 48 -11.14 6.44 -9.10
N CYS A 49 -12.01 6.16 -10.09
CA CYS A 49 -12.16 4.86 -10.72
C CYS A 49 -11.55 4.95 -12.13
N ILE A 50 -10.61 4.08 -12.43
CA ILE A 50 -9.82 4.12 -13.67
C ILE A 50 -10.13 2.87 -14.48
N SER A 51 -10.59 3.08 -15.71
CA SER A 51 -10.92 1.98 -16.61
C SER A 51 -9.70 1.13 -16.96
N PRO A 52 -9.88 -0.11 -17.47
CA PRO A 52 -8.78 -0.91 -17.99
C PRO A 52 -7.98 -0.24 -19.12
N GLY A 53 -8.55 0.80 -19.76
CA GLY A 53 -7.89 1.64 -20.76
C GLY A 53 -7.07 2.80 -20.18
N GLY A 54 -7.07 2.99 -18.85
CA GLY A 54 -6.33 4.08 -18.19
C GLY A 54 -7.10 5.41 -18.09
N GLU A 55 -8.41 5.43 -18.39
CA GLU A 55 -9.23 6.64 -18.33
C GLU A 55 -9.81 6.84 -16.92
N PRO A 56 -9.45 7.93 -16.20
CA PRO A 56 -9.94 8.19 -14.85
C PRO A 56 -11.31 8.85 -14.86
N THR A 57 -12.12 8.50 -13.86
CA THR A 57 -13.36 9.18 -13.50
C THR A 57 -13.33 9.48 -12.00
N GLU A 58 -13.49 10.73 -11.60
CA GLU A 58 -13.65 11.10 -10.20
C GLU A 58 -15.05 10.63 -9.74
N VAL A 59 -15.08 9.65 -8.82
CA VAL A 59 -16.33 9.07 -8.28
C VAL A 59 -16.87 9.94 -7.16
N THR A 60 -16.00 10.41 -6.29
CA THR A 60 -16.38 11.25 -5.13
C THR A 60 -15.17 12.02 -4.62
N ARG A 61 -15.44 12.96 -3.71
CA ARG A 61 -14.43 13.74 -3.01
C ARG A 61 -14.72 13.75 -1.52
N LEU A 62 -13.91 13.05 -0.75
CA LEU A 62 -14.08 12.88 0.70
C LEU A 62 -13.52 14.06 1.51
N GLY A 63 -12.66 14.88 0.89
CA GLY A 63 -11.79 15.84 1.59
C GLY A 63 -10.61 15.16 2.27
N GLY A 64 -9.66 15.95 2.75
CA GLY A 64 -8.41 15.42 3.32
C GLY A 64 -7.53 14.74 2.27
N PHE A 65 -6.51 14.00 2.70
CA PHE A 65 -5.61 13.25 1.81
C PHE A 65 -5.91 11.76 1.91
N CYS A 66 -6.36 11.16 0.81
CA CYS A 66 -6.65 9.73 0.70
C CYS A 66 -5.38 8.97 0.36
N LEU A 67 -4.82 8.26 1.33
CA LEU A 67 -3.64 7.41 1.21
C LEU A 67 -4.03 5.99 0.77
N GLY A 68 -3.73 4.95 1.54
CA GLY A 68 -3.99 3.56 1.18
C GLY A 68 -5.47 3.26 0.92
N LEU A 69 -5.71 2.46 -0.11
CA LEU A 69 -7.02 1.96 -0.50
C LEU A 69 -7.04 0.44 -0.49
N THR A 70 -8.14 -0.16 -0.06
CA THR A 70 -8.38 -1.61 -0.18
C THR A 70 -9.86 -1.92 -0.31
N PHE A 71 -10.20 -2.97 -1.06
CA PHE A 71 -11.57 -3.46 -1.15
C PHE A 71 -11.83 -4.61 -0.19
N SER A 72 -13.00 -4.61 0.45
CA SER A 72 -13.52 -5.78 1.15
C SER A 72 -13.99 -6.85 0.14
N ALA A 73 -14.21 -8.09 0.61
CA ALA A 73 -14.84 -9.14 -0.19
C ALA A 73 -16.25 -8.73 -0.70
N ALA A 74 -16.93 -7.83 0.01
CA ALA A 74 -18.23 -7.25 -0.41
C ALA A 74 -18.09 -6.11 -1.43
N GLN A 75 -16.89 -5.80 -1.90
CA GLN A 75 -16.61 -4.70 -2.83
C GLN A 75 -16.90 -3.31 -2.25
N GLU A 76 -16.79 -3.14 -0.94
CA GLU A 76 -16.75 -1.84 -0.29
C GLU A 76 -15.31 -1.33 -0.27
N LEU A 77 -15.10 -0.06 -0.65
CA LEU A 77 -13.78 0.55 -0.66
C LEU A 77 -13.46 1.15 0.72
N TRP A 78 -12.39 0.70 1.31
CA TRP A 78 -11.83 1.26 2.54
C TRP A 78 -10.67 2.19 2.20
N VAL A 79 -10.69 3.38 2.78
CA VAL A 79 -9.79 4.49 2.48
C VAL A 79 -9.14 4.97 3.77
N CYS A 80 -7.84 4.91 3.85
CA CYS A 80 -7.08 5.58 4.89
C CYS A 80 -6.97 7.06 4.54
N ASN A 81 -7.67 7.91 5.28
CA ASN A 81 -7.68 9.36 5.06
C ASN A 81 -6.86 10.06 6.14
N SER A 82 -5.62 10.40 5.82
CA SER A 82 -4.71 11.03 6.78
C SER A 82 -5.11 12.47 7.11
N GLY A 83 -5.63 13.20 6.14
CA GLY A 83 -6.06 14.59 6.35
C GLY A 83 -7.29 14.73 7.24
N LEU A 84 -8.16 13.72 7.29
CA LEU A 84 -9.32 13.64 8.18
C LEU A 84 -9.05 12.78 9.42
N HIS A 85 -7.87 12.18 9.53
CA HIS A 85 -7.51 11.27 10.62
C HIS A 85 -8.50 10.12 10.79
N SER A 86 -8.93 9.52 9.69
CA SER A 86 -9.99 8.50 9.70
C SER A 86 -9.76 7.37 8.71
N LEU A 87 -10.23 6.18 9.07
CA LEU A 87 -10.42 5.05 8.18
C LEU A 87 -11.88 5.09 7.70
N MET A 88 -12.11 5.27 6.41
CA MET A 88 -13.43 5.48 5.84
C MET A 88 -13.83 4.30 4.94
N CYS A 89 -15.08 3.88 5.04
CA CYS A 89 -15.68 2.91 4.13
C CYS A 89 -16.64 3.63 3.19
N VAL A 90 -16.51 3.44 1.89
CA VAL A 90 -17.39 4.01 0.87
C VAL A 90 -17.92 2.93 -0.06
N ASP A 91 -19.14 3.10 -0.56
CA ASP A 91 -19.66 2.24 -1.61
C ASP A 91 -19.10 2.67 -3.00
N ARG A 92 -19.37 1.88 -4.02
CA ARG A 92 -18.89 2.14 -5.38
C ARG A 92 -19.47 3.42 -6.02
N SER A 93 -20.50 4.00 -5.44
CA SER A 93 -21.01 5.32 -5.84
C SER A 93 -20.30 6.48 -5.15
N GLY A 94 -19.39 6.19 -4.22
CA GLY A 94 -18.66 7.17 -3.44
C GLY A 94 -19.40 7.66 -2.19
N ARG A 95 -20.51 7.03 -1.81
CA ARG A 95 -21.23 7.37 -0.58
C ARG A 95 -20.51 6.79 0.63
N VAL A 96 -20.24 7.62 1.62
CA VAL A 96 -19.65 7.17 2.89
C VAL A 96 -20.64 6.30 3.65
N LEU A 97 -20.25 5.06 3.92
CA LEU A 97 -21.00 4.08 4.71
C LEU A 97 -20.60 4.11 6.18
N ARG A 98 -19.32 4.33 6.44
CA ARG A 98 -18.74 4.29 7.77
C ARG A 98 -17.47 5.15 7.84
N SER A 99 -17.21 5.75 9.01
CA SER A 99 -15.97 6.44 9.33
C SER A 99 -15.54 6.07 10.74
N ILE A 100 -14.24 5.78 10.90
CA ILE A 100 -13.60 5.42 12.17
C ILE A 100 -12.44 6.39 12.36
N ASP A 101 -12.50 7.21 13.39
CA ASP A 101 -11.49 8.22 13.74
C ASP A 101 -10.82 7.96 15.09
N THR A 102 -11.27 6.91 15.78
CA THR A 102 -10.80 6.53 17.11
C THR A 102 -10.41 5.07 17.19
N ALA A 103 -9.33 4.79 17.90
CA ALA A 103 -8.80 3.50 18.27
C ALA A 103 -9.19 3.12 19.72
N PRO A 104 -8.81 1.93 20.21
CA PRO A 104 -9.07 1.51 21.58
C PRO A 104 -8.67 2.55 22.62
N GLY A 105 -9.49 2.69 23.68
CA GLY A 105 -9.27 3.68 24.74
C GLY A 105 -9.61 5.12 24.32
N SER A 106 -10.41 5.32 23.27
CA SER A 106 -10.77 6.64 22.71
C SER A 106 -9.57 7.45 22.22
N THR A 107 -8.49 6.76 21.85
CA THR A 107 -7.32 7.38 21.22
C THR A 107 -7.68 7.79 19.80
N ARG A 108 -7.47 9.06 19.46
CA ARG A 108 -7.69 9.54 18.09
C ARG A 108 -6.63 8.98 17.14
N LEU A 109 -7.03 8.56 15.93
CA LEU A 109 -6.08 8.19 14.89
C LEU A 109 -5.22 9.41 14.51
N MET A 110 -3.95 9.17 14.24
CA MET A 110 -2.99 10.24 13.91
C MET A 110 -2.80 10.36 12.40
N THR A 111 -2.37 9.28 11.76
CA THR A 111 -2.05 9.25 10.34
C THR A 111 -2.43 7.88 9.78
N PRO A 112 -3.73 7.55 9.65
CA PRO A 112 -4.14 6.33 8.95
C PRO A 112 -3.53 6.32 7.56
N ASN A 113 -2.77 5.26 7.23
CA ASN A 113 -1.94 5.27 6.04
C ASN A 113 -2.27 4.14 5.06
N PHE A 114 -2.24 2.90 5.48
CA PHE A 114 -2.46 1.75 4.61
C PHE A 114 -3.38 0.72 5.25
N SER A 115 -4.03 -0.13 4.43
CA SER A 115 -4.89 -1.19 4.96
C SER A 115 -4.92 -2.43 4.07
N VAL A 116 -5.17 -3.61 4.69
CA VAL A 116 -5.28 -4.90 4.01
C VAL A 116 -6.23 -5.82 4.75
N PHE A 117 -7.05 -6.59 4.02
CA PHE A 117 -7.95 -7.60 4.58
C PHE A 117 -7.31 -8.97 4.63
N ASP A 118 -7.56 -9.74 5.71
CA ASP A 118 -7.35 -11.19 5.75
C ASP A 118 -8.59 -11.95 5.24
N HIS A 119 -8.47 -13.28 5.10
CA HIS A 119 -9.56 -14.14 4.63
C HIS A 119 -10.71 -14.28 5.64
N ASP A 120 -10.48 -13.99 6.91
CA ASP A 120 -11.51 -13.94 7.95
C ASP A 120 -12.28 -12.62 7.98
N GLY A 121 -11.92 -11.67 7.11
CA GLY A 121 -12.55 -10.37 6.99
C GLY A 121 -12.09 -9.34 8.03
N ASN A 122 -10.99 -9.58 8.72
CA ASN A 122 -10.37 -8.54 9.54
C ASN A 122 -9.62 -7.57 8.64
N LEU A 123 -9.73 -6.26 8.91
CA LEU A 123 -8.99 -5.22 8.24
C LEU A 123 -7.84 -4.75 9.13
N TYR A 124 -6.62 -5.06 8.77
CA TYR A 124 -5.44 -4.48 9.39
C TYR A 124 -5.17 -3.13 8.77
N PHE A 125 -4.90 -2.10 9.57
CA PHE A 125 -4.53 -0.80 9.06
C PHE A 125 -3.41 -0.17 9.88
N SER A 126 -2.49 0.50 9.19
CA SER A 126 -1.43 1.26 9.82
C SER A 126 -1.94 2.66 10.20
N ASP A 127 -1.60 3.08 11.42
CA ASP A 127 -1.54 4.47 11.83
C ASP A 127 -0.07 4.82 11.96
N SER A 128 0.46 5.60 11.02
CA SER A 128 1.90 5.89 10.96
C SER A 128 2.42 6.63 12.18
N GLY A 129 1.55 7.28 12.96
CA GLY A 129 1.94 8.15 14.04
C GLY A 129 2.53 9.47 13.55
N LEU A 130 3.51 10.00 14.26
CA LEU A 130 4.22 11.22 13.91
C LEU A 130 5.54 10.87 13.21
N TRP A 131 5.92 11.68 12.21
CA TRP A 131 7.10 11.43 11.39
C TRP A 131 8.40 11.30 12.20
N ASP A 132 8.56 12.07 13.24
CA ASP A 132 9.78 12.15 14.07
C ASP A 132 9.77 11.21 15.28
N ARG A 133 8.81 10.27 15.36
CA ARG A 133 8.62 9.40 16.53
C ARG A 133 8.38 7.94 16.13
N ALA A 134 8.87 7.03 16.96
CA ALA A 134 8.54 5.61 16.85
C ALA A 134 7.23 5.30 17.61
N ASN A 135 6.13 5.93 17.20
CA ASN A 135 4.81 5.80 17.81
C ASN A 135 3.73 5.32 16.82
N GLY A 136 4.14 4.88 15.64
CA GLY A 136 3.27 4.22 14.69
C GLY A 136 2.81 2.86 15.20
N CYS A 137 1.61 2.45 14.80
CA CYS A 137 1.03 1.18 15.20
C CYS A 137 0.16 0.59 14.10
N ILE A 138 -0.17 -0.68 14.26
CA ILE A 138 -1.15 -1.39 13.45
C ILE A 138 -2.37 -1.65 14.32
N TYR A 139 -3.52 -1.27 13.80
CA TYR A 139 -4.82 -1.63 14.36
C TYR A 139 -5.48 -2.71 13.50
N ARG A 140 -6.43 -3.42 14.11
CA ARG A 140 -7.27 -4.38 13.40
C ARG A 140 -8.73 -4.06 13.64
N LEU A 141 -9.48 -3.84 12.57
CA LEU A 141 -10.93 -3.75 12.58
C LEU A 141 -11.50 -5.15 12.32
N ARG A 142 -12.22 -5.69 13.27
CA ARG A 142 -12.89 -7.01 13.15
C ARG A 142 -14.20 -6.89 12.37
N PRO A 143 -14.71 -7.98 11.77
CA PRO A 143 -16.04 -8.00 11.15
C PRO A 143 -17.17 -7.57 12.09
N SER A 144 -17.00 -7.80 13.40
CA SER A 144 -17.93 -7.32 14.43
C SER A 144 -17.99 -5.81 14.58
N GLY A 145 -17.05 -5.09 13.95
CA GLY A 145 -16.92 -3.64 14.04
C GLY A 145 -16.05 -3.14 15.18
N VAL A 146 -15.47 -4.03 15.96
CA VAL A 146 -14.53 -3.69 17.03
C VAL A 146 -13.15 -3.40 16.45
N VAL A 147 -12.56 -2.29 16.84
CA VAL A 147 -11.15 -1.98 16.56
C VAL A 147 -10.31 -2.41 17.74
N ASP A 148 -9.26 -3.17 17.53
CA ASP A 148 -8.28 -3.53 18.55
C ASP A 148 -6.85 -3.16 18.11
N TYR A 149 -5.97 -2.94 19.09
CA TYR A 149 -4.56 -2.76 18.87
C TYR A 149 -3.93 -4.10 18.50
N PHE A 150 -3.13 -4.11 17.44
CA PHE A 150 -2.46 -5.33 16.97
C PHE A 150 -0.96 -5.31 17.28
N ALA A 151 -0.22 -4.31 16.82
CA ALA A 151 1.21 -4.16 17.06
C ALA A 151 1.63 -2.69 17.01
N GLY A 152 2.81 -2.33 17.54
CA GLY A 152 3.23 -0.95 17.53
C GLY A 152 4.70 -0.70 17.80
N LEU A 153 5.01 0.58 18.05
CA LEU A 153 6.36 1.15 18.19
C LEU A 153 7.13 1.21 16.87
N PHE A 154 6.40 1.32 15.75
CA PHE A 154 7.01 1.51 14.45
C PHE A 154 7.42 2.99 14.25
N ALA A 155 8.56 3.19 13.62
CA ALA A 155 9.00 4.50 13.17
C ALA A 155 8.39 4.79 11.78
N PHE A 156 7.15 5.29 11.81
CA PHE A 156 6.29 5.57 10.67
C PHE A 156 5.88 4.28 9.92
N ALA A 157 4.94 3.51 10.51
CA ALA A 157 4.32 2.36 9.85
C ALA A 157 3.58 2.83 8.59
N ASN A 158 3.90 2.23 7.43
CA ASN A 158 3.37 2.63 6.14
C ASN A 158 2.65 1.44 5.48
N GLY A 159 3.07 1.02 4.29
CA GLY A 159 2.49 -0.06 3.53
C GLY A 159 2.37 -1.37 4.27
N LEU A 160 1.29 -2.09 4.03
CA LEU A 160 1.01 -3.41 4.61
C LEU A 160 0.79 -4.44 3.50
N ALA A 161 1.22 -5.67 3.74
CA ALA A 161 0.84 -6.82 2.91
C ALA A 161 0.68 -8.07 3.79
N LEU A 162 -0.31 -8.92 3.50
CA LEU A 162 -0.49 -10.21 4.17
C LEU A 162 0.08 -11.34 3.30
N SER A 163 0.73 -12.32 3.94
CA SER A 163 1.06 -13.57 3.25
C SER A 163 -0.21 -14.27 2.76
N ALA A 164 -0.09 -15.10 1.72
CA ALA A 164 -1.23 -15.76 1.09
C ALA A 164 -2.04 -16.68 2.04
N ASP A 165 -1.43 -17.11 3.13
CA ASP A 165 -2.00 -17.95 4.18
C ASP A 165 -2.41 -17.16 5.44
N ASP A 166 -2.33 -15.84 5.40
CA ASP A 166 -2.60 -14.91 6.51
C ASP A 166 -1.74 -15.12 7.77
N HIS A 167 -0.66 -15.91 7.69
CA HIS A 167 0.21 -16.15 8.83
C HIS A 167 1.16 -15.00 9.15
N PHE A 168 1.42 -14.14 8.18
CA PHE A 168 2.35 -13.02 8.33
C PHE A 168 1.80 -11.72 7.79
N LEU A 169 1.97 -10.66 8.58
CA LEU A 169 1.75 -9.29 8.15
C LEU A 169 3.11 -8.60 7.94
N PHE A 170 3.37 -8.12 6.73
CA PHE A 170 4.54 -7.30 6.41
C PHE A 170 4.19 -5.82 6.60
N VAL A 171 5.13 -5.07 7.16
CA VAL A 171 4.97 -3.64 7.48
C VAL A 171 6.19 -2.88 6.95
N ALA A 172 5.99 -1.94 6.03
CA ALA A 172 7.02 -0.99 5.67
C ALA A 172 7.22 0.01 6.82
N GLU A 173 8.45 0.15 7.26
CA GLU A 173 8.83 1.10 8.32
C GLU A 173 9.70 2.20 7.72
N SER A 174 9.05 3.32 7.35
CA SER A 174 9.63 4.34 6.47
C SER A 174 10.85 5.03 7.07
N GLN A 175 10.88 5.27 8.37
CA GLN A 175 11.97 5.97 9.04
C GLN A 175 13.15 5.07 9.41
N ARG A 176 12.98 3.74 9.31
CA ARG A 176 14.07 2.77 9.52
C ARG A 176 14.57 2.12 8.22
N ASP A 177 14.06 2.57 7.08
CA ASP A 177 14.44 2.07 5.76
C ASP A 177 14.38 0.53 5.65
N CYS A 178 13.31 -0.08 6.21
CA CYS A 178 13.18 -1.53 6.31
C CYS A 178 11.74 -2.01 6.16
N VAL A 179 11.58 -3.33 6.04
CA VAL A 179 10.30 -4.02 6.20
C VAL A 179 10.39 -4.95 7.40
N GLN A 180 9.45 -4.83 8.32
CA GLN A 180 9.21 -5.76 9.41
C GLN A 180 8.22 -6.83 8.98
N ARG A 181 8.26 -8.00 9.63
CA ARG A 181 7.27 -9.07 9.50
C ARG A 181 6.72 -9.41 10.89
N ILE A 182 5.41 -9.48 11.02
CA ILE A 182 4.71 -9.82 12.25
C ILE A 182 4.05 -11.19 12.05
N GLU A 183 4.30 -12.14 12.92
CA GLU A 183 3.55 -13.39 12.95
C GLU A 183 2.12 -13.15 13.42
N ILE A 184 1.14 -13.78 12.78
CA ILE A 184 -0.26 -13.80 13.20
C ILE A 184 -0.53 -15.17 13.81
N LEU A 185 -0.68 -15.20 15.13
CA LEU A 185 -0.89 -16.44 15.87
C LEU A 185 -2.29 -17.03 15.60
N SER A 186 -2.48 -18.32 15.84
CA SER A 186 -3.75 -19.03 15.62
C SER A 186 -4.96 -18.43 16.38
N ASN A 187 -4.72 -17.69 17.46
CA ASN A 187 -5.75 -16.94 18.18
C ASN A 187 -5.98 -15.53 17.61
N GLY A 188 -5.28 -15.18 16.53
CA GLY A 188 -5.32 -13.88 15.88
C GLY A 188 -4.54 -12.77 16.60
N ALA A 189 -3.76 -13.07 17.64
CA ALA A 189 -2.88 -12.09 18.28
C ALA A 189 -1.60 -11.90 17.44
N ALA A 190 -0.94 -10.75 17.60
CA ALA A 190 0.42 -10.56 17.09
C ALA A 190 1.39 -11.46 17.87
N GLY A 191 2.21 -12.19 17.14
CA GLY A 191 3.36 -12.92 17.64
C GLY A 191 4.63 -12.10 17.56
N ASP A 192 5.73 -12.74 17.17
CA ASP A 192 7.03 -12.09 17.07
C ASP A 192 7.06 -11.07 15.93
N VAL A 193 7.74 -9.95 16.16
CA VAL A 193 8.06 -8.94 15.16
C VAL A 193 9.53 -9.10 14.81
N GLU A 194 9.82 -9.35 13.54
CA GLU A 194 11.20 -9.55 13.09
C GLU A 194 11.53 -8.71 11.86
N MET A 195 12.81 -8.39 11.70
CA MET A 195 13.33 -7.76 10.51
C MET A 195 13.21 -8.72 9.33
N TYR A 196 12.45 -8.32 8.29
CA TYR A 196 12.28 -9.12 7.07
C TYR A 196 13.21 -8.68 5.95
N ALA A 197 13.28 -7.37 5.69
CA ALA A 197 14.18 -6.78 4.72
C ALA A 197 14.81 -5.50 5.30
N GLN A 198 16.09 -5.34 5.11
CA GLN A 198 16.85 -4.16 5.52
C GLN A 198 17.70 -3.66 4.36
N ASP A 199 18.41 -2.57 4.56
CA ASP A 199 19.27 -1.94 3.54
C ASP A 199 18.48 -1.52 2.28
N LEU A 200 17.20 -1.24 2.46
CA LEU A 200 16.38 -0.62 1.43
C LEU A 200 16.77 0.86 1.28
N SER A 201 16.49 1.40 0.12
CA SER A 201 16.62 2.85 -0.06
C SER A 201 15.58 3.60 0.76
N ARG A 202 15.86 4.90 0.98
CA ARG A 202 15.10 5.75 1.90
C ARG A 202 13.60 5.78 1.62
N ILE A 203 12.86 5.65 2.71
CA ILE A 203 11.42 5.77 2.82
C ILE A 203 10.72 4.66 2.04
N PRO A 204 10.86 3.37 2.49
CA PRO A 204 9.94 2.32 2.06
C PRO A 204 8.50 2.75 2.33
N ASP A 205 7.63 2.52 1.34
CA ASP A 205 6.27 3.04 1.34
C ASP A 205 5.25 1.91 1.11
N GLY A 206 4.78 1.69 -0.10
CA GLY A 206 3.81 0.64 -0.42
C GLY A 206 4.43 -0.75 -0.57
N LEU A 207 3.62 -1.75 -0.30
CA LEU A 207 3.97 -3.17 -0.38
C LEU A 207 2.98 -3.92 -1.29
N ALA A 208 3.48 -4.84 -2.12
CA ALA A 208 2.67 -5.79 -2.86
C ALA A 208 3.37 -7.16 -2.92
N LEU A 209 2.60 -8.25 -2.92
CA LEU A 209 3.11 -9.62 -3.04
C LEU A 209 2.72 -10.24 -4.39
N ASP A 210 3.62 -11.03 -4.95
CA ASP A 210 3.28 -11.92 -6.06
C ASP A 210 2.89 -13.32 -5.56
N ALA A 211 2.38 -14.15 -6.47
CA ALA A 211 1.93 -15.51 -6.15
C ALA A 211 3.08 -16.46 -5.75
N ALA A 212 4.34 -16.08 -6.01
CA ALA A 212 5.52 -16.82 -5.56
C ALA A 212 6.01 -16.36 -4.18
N GLY A 213 5.34 -15.35 -3.57
CA GLY A 213 5.67 -14.79 -2.27
C GLY A 213 6.82 -13.76 -2.32
N ASN A 214 7.20 -13.25 -3.50
CA ASN A 214 8.12 -12.13 -3.54
C ASN A 214 7.39 -10.85 -3.16
N LEU A 215 8.03 -10.06 -2.29
CA LEU A 215 7.52 -8.77 -1.84
C LEU A 215 8.14 -7.64 -2.69
N TYR A 216 7.29 -6.79 -3.23
CA TYR A 216 7.67 -5.58 -3.94
C TYR A 216 7.52 -4.39 -3.01
N VAL A 217 8.58 -3.59 -2.90
CA VAL A 217 8.67 -2.46 -1.98
C VAL A 217 8.96 -1.20 -2.77
N THR A 218 8.04 -0.25 -2.77
CA THR A 218 8.28 1.09 -3.32
C THR A 218 9.09 1.92 -2.33
N CYS A 219 10.02 2.75 -2.82
CA CYS A 219 10.84 3.63 -1.99
C CYS A 219 10.71 5.07 -2.48
N TYR A 220 9.93 5.84 -1.73
CA TYR A 220 9.50 7.20 -2.08
C TYR A 220 10.64 8.18 -2.35
N ALA A 221 11.64 8.24 -1.46
CA ALA A 221 12.65 9.30 -1.53
C ALA A 221 13.74 9.07 -2.59
N THR A 222 13.82 7.87 -3.17
CA THR A 222 14.89 7.46 -4.08
C THR A 222 14.41 7.01 -5.45
N ASP A 223 13.10 7.16 -5.73
CA ASP A 223 12.50 6.81 -7.02
C ASP A 223 12.86 5.37 -7.47
N CYS A 224 12.77 4.42 -6.54
CA CYS A 224 13.13 3.03 -6.81
C CYS A 224 12.12 2.03 -6.25
N ILE A 225 12.23 0.80 -6.73
CA ILE A 225 11.43 -0.34 -6.31
C ILE A 225 12.37 -1.51 -6.05
N TYR A 226 12.18 -2.19 -4.93
CA TYR A 226 12.88 -3.44 -4.62
C TYR A 226 11.96 -4.65 -4.76
N ARG A 227 12.56 -5.80 -5.04
CA ARG A 227 11.96 -7.12 -4.88
C ARG A 227 12.70 -7.86 -3.78
N VAL A 228 11.96 -8.39 -2.83
CA VAL A 228 12.47 -9.21 -1.72
C VAL A 228 11.89 -10.61 -1.88
N THR A 229 12.74 -11.62 -2.03
CA THR A 229 12.30 -13.01 -2.19
C THR A 229 11.94 -13.65 -0.83
N PRO A 230 11.21 -14.79 -0.80
CA PRO A 230 10.87 -15.46 0.46
C PRO A 230 12.08 -15.85 1.34
N ASP A 231 13.24 -16.09 0.72
CA ASP A 231 14.52 -16.33 1.41
C ASP A 231 15.22 -15.01 1.81
N ARG A 232 14.51 -13.86 1.70
CA ARG A 232 14.93 -12.51 2.11
C ARG A 232 16.06 -11.90 1.27
N ALA A 233 16.32 -12.40 0.07
CA ALA A 233 17.26 -11.75 -0.83
C ALA A 233 16.64 -10.45 -1.38
N VAL A 234 17.30 -9.32 -1.11
CA VAL A 234 16.90 -7.98 -1.55
C VAL A 234 17.55 -7.65 -2.89
N THR A 235 16.75 -7.34 -3.89
CA THR A 235 17.22 -7.00 -5.24
C THR A 235 16.59 -5.71 -5.70
N LEU A 236 17.37 -4.78 -6.24
CA LEU A 236 16.88 -3.56 -6.86
C LEU A 236 16.11 -3.94 -8.15
N LEU A 237 14.80 -3.80 -8.13
CA LEU A 237 13.96 -4.11 -9.29
C LEU A 237 14.10 -3.03 -10.36
N ALA A 238 13.94 -1.76 -9.96
CA ALA A 238 14.01 -0.62 -10.86
C ALA A 238 14.46 0.64 -10.11
N TRP A 239 15.09 1.57 -10.85
CA TRP A 239 15.52 2.87 -10.35
C TRP A 239 15.44 3.93 -11.45
N ASP A 240 14.85 5.07 -11.13
CA ASP A 240 14.72 6.22 -12.05
C ASP A 240 15.26 7.50 -11.38
N PRO A 241 16.58 7.75 -11.44
CA PRO A 241 17.19 8.89 -10.76
C PRO A 241 16.70 10.26 -11.25
N GLU A 242 16.08 10.33 -12.42
CA GLU A 242 15.48 11.56 -12.96
C GLU A 242 13.99 11.71 -12.58
N GLY A 243 13.37 10.69 -11.98
CA GLY A 243 11.97 10.70 -11.61
C GLY A 243 11.05 10.94 -12.82
N THR A 244 11.32 10.29 -13.95
CA THR A 244 10.57 10.50 -15.20
C THR A 244 9.46 9.50 -15.43
N ARG A 245 9.66 8.25 -14.98
CA ARG A 245 8.73 7.11 -15.07
C ARG A 245 8.34 6.57 -13.70
N ILE A 246 9.32 6.52 -12.80
CA ILE A 246 9.14 6.20 -11.39
C ILE A 246 9.48 7.49 -10.63
N ALA A 247 8.46 8.14 -10.07
CA ALA A 247 8.60 9.46 -9.49
C ALA A 247 7.91 9.50 -8.13
N ARG A 248 8.67 9.40 -7.06
CA ARG A 248 8.16 9.26 -5.69
C ARG A 248 7.09 8.17 -5.59
N PRO A 249 7.47 6.91 -5.87
CA PRO A 249 6.53 5.80 -5.87
C PRO A 249 6.04 5.54 -4.46
N THR A 250 4.71 5.59 -4.26
CA THR A 250 4.07 5.42 -2.96
C THR A 250 3.43 4.05 -2.82
N ASN A 251 2.74 3.57 -3.84
CA ASN A 251 1.98 2.34 -3.75
C ASN A 251 2.18 1.46 -4.97
N ALA A 252 1.95 0.15 -4.80
CA ALA A 252 2.00 -0.83 -5.85
C ALA A 252 0.81 -1.80 -5.76
N ALA A 253 0.22 -2.15 -6.90
CA ALA A 253 -0.86 -3.12 -6.98
C ALA A 253 -0.73 -3.99 -8.23
N PHE A 254 -0.94 -5.29 -8.09
CA PHE A 254 -1.02 -6.20 -9.24
C PHE A 254 -2.38 -6.12 -9.91
N GLY A 255 -2.39 -6.20 -11.24
CA GLY A 255 -3.60 -6.16 -12.05
C GLY A 255 -3.35 -6.57 -13.49
N GLY A 256 -4.22 -6.09 -14.39
CA GLY A 256 -4.16 -6.45 -15.81
C GLY A 256 -4.87 -7.76 -16.12
N THR A 257 -4.98 -8.09 -17.40
CA THR A 257 -5.78 -9.23 -17.90
C THR A 257 -5.33 -10.58 -17.33
N HIS A 258 -4.02 -10.76 -17.14
CA HIS A 258 -3.44 -11.99 -16.59
C HIS A 258 -2.99 -11.82 -15.13
N PHE A 259 -3.26 -10.65 -14.53
CA PHE A 259 -2.87 -10.29 -13.17
C PHE A 259 -1.34 -10.34 -12.93
N ASP A 260 -0.56 -10.05 -13.97
CA ASP A 260 0.91 -10.10 -14.02
C ASP A 260 1.57 -8.75 -14.37
N ASP A 261 0.76 -7.70 -14.41
CA ASP A 261 1.22 -6.31 -14.48
C ASP A 261 1.27 -5.70 -13.08
N LEU A 262 2.35 -4.98 -12.77
CA LEU A 262 2.48 -4.17 -11.55
C LEU A 262 2.18 -2.71 -11.87
N TYR A 263 1.22 -2.13 -11.17
CA TYR A 263 0.84 -0.72 -11.26
C TYR A 263 1.46 0.04 -10.09
N ILE A 264 2.03 1.22 -10.38
CA ILE A 264 2.75 2.04 -9.40
C ILE A 264 2.11 3.42 -9.35
N ALA A 265 1.69 3.86 -8.16
CA ALA A 265 1.33 5.25 -7.91
C ALA A 265 2.59 6.10 -7.85
N ASN A 266 2.60 7.21 -8.57
CA ASN A 266 3.73 8.13 -8.65
C ASN A 266 3.29 9.53 -8.20
N LEU A 267 3.46 9.80 -6.91
CA LEU A 267 3.07 11.06 -6.28
C LEU A 267 3.81 12.25 -6.92
N GLY A 268 5.09 12.08 -7.24
CA GLY A 268 5.93 13.15 -7.74
C GLY A 268 5.58 13.67 -9.14
N ARG A 269 4.81 12.92 -9.95
CA ARG A 269 4.39 13.33 -11.31
C ARG A 269 2.92 13.03 -11.61
N TRP A 270 2.14 12.77 -10.59
CA TRP A 270 0.68 12.67 -10.66
C TRP A 270 0.18 11.67 -11.72
N HIS A 271 0.82 10.52 -11.79
CA HIS A 271 0.46 9.47 -12.74
C HIS A 271 0.57 8.09 -12.11
N ILE A 272 -0.09 7.13 -12.74
CA ILE A 272 0.10 5.73 -12.46
C ILE A 272 0.94 5.13 -13.58
N GLY A 273 2.06 4.50 -13.23
CA GLY A 273 2.88 3.70 -14.12
C GLY A 273 2.45 2.25 -14.13
N ARG A 274 2.79 1.52 -15.19
CA ARG A 274 2.57 0.08 -15.31
C ARG A 274 3.80 -0.59 -15.88
N VAL A 275 4.15 -1.76 -15.34
CA VAL A 275 5.20 -2.64 -15.87
C VAL A 275 4.72 -4.08 -15.89
N HIS A 276 5.03 -4.81 -16.96
CA HIS A 276 4.77 -6.24 -17.05
C HIS A 276 5.87 -7.03 -16.36
N LEU A 277 5.52 -7.88 -15.39
CA LEU A 277 6.48 -8.69 -14.63
C LEU A 277 6.55 -10.14 -15.08
N GLY A 278 5.51 -10.66 -15.74
CA GLY A 278 5.41 -12.06 -16.15
C GLY A 278 5.28 -13.05 -14.99
N VAL A 279 5.01 -12.55 -13.78
CA VAL A 279 4.65 -13.32 -12.60
C VAL A 279 3.32 -12.78 -12.06
N ALA A 280 2.37 -13.68 -11.80
CA ALA A 280 1.07 -13.26 -11.30
C ALA A 280 1.17 -12.68 -9.90
N GLY A 281 0.41 -11.63 -9.61
CA GLY A 281 0.25 -11.08 -8.27
C GLY A 281 -0.47 -12.07 -7.35
N GLN A 282 -0.25 -11.92 -6.04
CA GLN A 282 -1.06 -12.59 -5.04
C GLN A 282 -2.48 -12.04 -5.09
N ARG A 283 -3.49 -12.93 -5.20
CA ARG A 283 -4.88 -12.50 -5.18
C ARG A 283 -5.28 -12.09 -3.76
N LEU A 284 -5.81 -10.89 -3.65
CA LEU A 284 -6.39 -10.37 -2.42
C LEU A 284 -7.83 -10.90 -2.25
N VAL A 285 -8.35 -10.85 -1.03
CA VAL A 285 -9.67 -11.41 -0.67
C VAL A 285 -10.84 -10.87 -1.50
N ASN A 286 -10.74 -9.67 -2.01
CA ASN A 286 -11.75 -9.06 -2.87
C ASN A 286 -11.70 -9.55 -4.33
N LEU A 287 -10.64 -10.25 -4.70
CA LEU A 287 -10.38 -10.76 -6.07
C LEU A 287 -10.53 -12.29 -6.17
N THR A 288 -10.87 -12.95 -5.07
CA THR A 288 -11.12 -14.42 -4.99
C THR A 288 -12.58 -14.79 -5.20
#